data_075c68236ac392206124a42f56089aa7
#
_entry.id   075c68236ac392206124a42f56089aa7
#
_cell.length_a   1.000
_cell.length_b   1.000
_cell.length_c   1.000
_cell.angle_alpha   90.00
_cell.angle_beta   90.00
_cell.angle_gamma   90.00
#
_symmetry.space_group_name_H-M   'P 1'
#
loop_
_entity.id
_entity.type
_entity.pdbx_description
1 polymer ?
#
loop_
_entity_poly.entity_id
_entity_poly.type
_entity_poly.pdbx_seq_one_letter_code
_entity_poly.pdbx_strand_id
1 'polypeptide(L)'
;WCSYGTYFGFIRLIELDPKTGKRVEGNKAIDIAIDCEATELEYRDGWYYLLGTHGTCCDGANSTYNIIVGRSRKVTGPYLDNMGRDMLKGGGKMVIAAGGRVNGPGHFGRVVLGDGVEKMSCHYEADLDQSGRSVLGIRPLLWKNGWPVAGDNFKEGTYEIESERRGYAL
;
A
#
# COMPACT_ATOMS: atom_id res chain seq x y z
N TRP A 1 -10.43 9.91 11.15
CA TRP A 1 -10.98 9.39 9.89
C TRP A 1 -10.78 7.89 9.82
N CYS A 2 -11.68 7.19 9.12
CA CYS A 2 -11.58 5.76 8.89
C CYS A 2 -11.93 5.46 7.44
N SER A 3 -11.04 4.74 6.74
CA SER A 3 -11.34 4.16 5.43
C SER A 3 -11.87 2.74 5.61
N TYR A 4 -12.87 2.38 4.84
CA TYR A 4 -13.46 1.05 4.83
C TYR A 4 -14.10 0.76 3.48
N GLY A 5 -14.34 -0.49 3.18
CA GLY A 5 -15.00 -0.85 1.94
C GLY A 5 -14.73 -2.29 1.53
N THR A 6 -15.04 -2.56 0.28
CA THR A 6 -14.90 -3.87 -0.34
C THR A 6 -14.40 -3.73 -1.76
N TYR A 7 -13.71 -4.75 -2.24
CA TYR A 7 -13.17 -4.81 -3.60
C TYR A 7 -14.24 -4.59 -4.68
N PHE A 8 -15.44 -5.12 -4.47
CA PHE A 8 -16.55 -5.02 -5.44
C PHE A 8 -17.37 -3.73 -5.34
N GLY A 9 -16.92 -2.76 -4.58
CA GLY A 9 -17.61 -1.50 -4.37
C GLY A 9 -16.63 -0.34 -4.24
N PHE A 10 -17.04 0.64 -3.46
CA PHE A 10 -16.21 1.79 -3.18
C PHE A 10 -15.45 1.60 -1.86
N ILE A 11 -14.23 2.09 -1.83
CA ILE A 11 -13.58 2.45 -0.58
C ILE A 11 -14.15 3.79 -0.14
N ARG A 12 -14.64 3.82 1.08
CA ARG A 12 -15.31 4.97 1.69
C ARG A 12 -14.53 5.49 2.86
N LEU A 13 -14.64 6.78 3.06
CA LEU A 13 -14.07 7.50 4.18
C LEU A 13 -15.19 8.06 5.06
N ILE A 14 -15.07 7.86 6.36
CA ILE A 14 -15.95 8.48 7.37
C ILE A 14 -15.12 9.23 8.40
N GLU A 15 -15.70 10.30 8.93
CA GLU A 15 -15.15 11.00 10.06
C GLU A 15 -15.55 10.33 11.36
N LEU A 16 -14.57 10.13 12.24
CA LEU A 16 -14.77 9.62 13.59
C LEU A 16 -14.51 10.71 14.62
N ASP A 17 -15.33 10.76 15.64
CA ASP A 17 -15.06 11.55 16.82
C ASP A 17 -13.84 10.96 17.55
N PRO A 18 -12.75 11.72 17.71
CA PRO A 18 -11.51 11.21 18.30
C PRO A 18 -11.64 10.81 19.78
N LYS A 19 -12.67 11.30 20.49
CA LYS A 19 -12.90 10.97 21.88
C LYS A 19 -13.66 9.66 22.06
N THR A 20 -14.58 9.37 21.17
CA THR A 20 -15.49 8.23 21.29
C THR A 20 -15.20 7.12 20.29
N GLY A 21 -14.45 7.39 19.22
CA GLY A 21 -14.23 6.49 18.09
C GLY A 21 -15.48 6.24 17.24
N LYS A 22 -16.58 6.91 17.54
CA LYS A 22 -17.85 6.74 16.82
C LYS A 22 -17.87 7.68 15.60
N ARG A 23 -18.64 7.28 14.59
CA ARG A 23 -18.91 8.13 13.44
C ARG A 23 -19.55 9.45 13.89
N VAL A 24 -19.06 10.55 13.34
CA VAL A 24 -19.67 11.86 13.55
C VAL A 24 -21.06 11.85 12.92
N GLU A 25 -22.07 12.16 13.74
CA GLU A 25 -23.47 12.17 13.31
C GLU A 25 -23.72 13.22 12.21
N GLY A 26 -24.52 12.87 11.23
CA GLY A 26 -24.82 13.75 10.09
C GLY A 26 -23.77 13.75 8.98
N ASN A 27 -22.54 13.31 9.21
CA ASN A 27 -21.53 13.26 8.17
C ASN A 27 -21.78 12.09 7.21
N LYS A 28 -21.75 12.39 5.90
CA LYS A 28 -21.89 11.38 4.85
C LYS A 28 -20.55 10.67 4.62
N ALA A 29 -20.62 9.41 4.26
CA ALA A 29 -19.45 8.68 3.75
C ALA A 29 -19.03 9.26 2.39
N ILE A 30 -17.73 9.33 2.15
CA ILE A 30 -17.13 9.87 0.94
C ILE A 30 -16.47 8.72 0.19
N ASP A 31 -16.81 8.52 -1.08
CA ASP A 31 -16.14 7.53 -1.91
C ASP A 31 -14.75 8.07 -2.31
N ILE A 32 -13.69 7.28 -2.10
CA ILE A 32 -12.30 7.72 -2.27
C ILE A 32 -11.46 6.82 -3.18
N ALA A 33 -11.88 5.59 -3.43
CA ALA A 33 -11.22 4.66 -4.37
C ALA A 33 -12.18 3.58 -4.84
N ILE A 34 -11.79 2.87 -5.90
CA ILE A 34 -12.43 1.66 -6.43
C ILE A 34 -11.36 0.60 -6.70
N ASP A 35 -11.80 -0.63 -6.97
CA ASP A 35 -10.98 -1.76 -7.40
C ASP A 35 -9.81 -2.08 -6.45
N CYS A 36 -10.02 -1.86 -5.17
CA CYS A 36 -9.07 -2.23 -4.13
C CYS A 36 -9.79 -2.53 -2.81
N GLU A 37 -9.05 -3.11 -1.88
CA GLU A 37 -9.52 -3.43 -0.54
C GLU A 37 -8.40 -3.29 0.50
N ALA A 38 -8.68 -3.60 1.78
CA ALA A 38 -7.70 -3.57 2.87
C ALA A 38 -6.89 -2.26 2.87
N THR A 39 -7.60 -1.14 2.88
CA THR A 39 -6.98 0.17 2.74
C THR A 39 -6.43 0.70 4.06
N GLU A 40 -5.30 1.38 3.97
CA GLU A 40 -4.68 2.11 5.08
C GLU A 40 -4.45 3.57 4.68
N LEU A 41 -4.69 4.47 5.65
CA LEU A 41 -4.46 5.90 5.51
C LEU A 41 -3.20 6.30 6.27
N GLU A 42 -2.23 6.83 5.56
CA GLU A 42 -1.00 7.37 6.11
C GLU A 42 -0.93 8.87 5.90
N TYR A 43 -0.33 9.59 6.88
CA TYR A 43 -0.03 11.00 6.73
C TYR A 43 1.47 11.23 6.84
N ARG A 44 2.06 11.90 5.83
CA ARG A 44 3.48 12.23 5.81
C ARG A 44 3.74 13.51 5.01
N ASP A 45 4.51 14.41 5.56
CA ASP A 45 5.03 15.62 4.89
C ASP A 45 3.94 16.43 4.16
N GLY A 46 2.77 16.58 4.81
CA GLY A 46 1.63 17.33 4.30
C GLY A 46 0.82 16.61 3.22
N TRP A 47 1.02 15.29 3.05
CA TRP A 47 0.24 14.44 2.16
C TRP A 47 -0.46 13.32 2.93
N TYR A 48 -1.69 13.05 2.54
CA TYR A 48 -2.41 11.83 2.89
C TYR A 48 -2.18 10.81 1.79
N TYR A 49 -1.80 9.61 2.17
CA TYR A 49 -1.61 8.47 1.28
C TYR A 49 -2.69 7.45 1.56
N LEU A 50 -3.39 7.02 0.52
CA LEU A 50 -4.33 5.90 0.58
C LEU A 50 -3.66 4.71 -0.09
N LEU A 51 -3.26 3.73 0.72
CA LEU A 51 -2.74 2.45 0.22
C LEU A 51 -3.89 1.47 0.13
N GLY A 52 -3.89 0.63 -0.89
CA GLY A 52 -4.93 -0.38 -1.08
C GLY A 52 -4.38 -1.61 -1.79
N THR A 53 -5.00 -2.74 -1.56
CA THR A 53 -4.70 -4.00 -2.22
C THR A 53 -5.58 -4.14 -3.45
N HIS A 54 -4.95 -4.27 -4.60
CA HIS A 54 -5.59 -4.43 -5.92
C HIS A 54 -5.29 -5.82 -6.48
N GLY A 55 -6.13 -6.31 -7.39
CA GLY A 55 -6.00 -7.63 -7.98
C GLY A 55 -6.89 -8.68 -7.31
N THR A 56 -6.59 -9.95 -7.49
CA THR A 56 -7.39 -11.07 -6.96
C THR A 56 -6.63 -11.87 -5.93
N CYS A 57 -7.33 -12.28 -4.87
CA CYS A 57 -6.80 -13.16 -3.82
C CYS A 57 -7.25 -14.60 -3.95
N CYS A 58 -6.83 -15.39 -2.98
CA CYS A 58 -7.44 -16.67 -2.61
C CYS A 58 -7.33 -17.75 -3.69
N ASP A 59 -6.36 -17.61 -4.59
CA ASP A 59 -6.07 -18.54 -5.68
C ASP A 59 -4.60 -19.03 -5.64
N GLY A 60 -4.03 -19.06 -4.45
CA GLY A 60 -2.66 -19.55 -4.22
C GLY A 60 -1.66 -18.93 -5.20
N ALA A 61 -0.93 -19.80 -5.91
CA ALA A 61 0.09 -19.36 -6.87
C ALA A 61 -0.45 -18.51 -8.03
N ASN A 62 -1.76 -18.46 -8.27
CA ASN A 62 -2.40 -17.65 -9.31
C ASN A 62 -2.87 -16.29 -8.79
N SER A 63 -2.74 -16.01 -7.50
CA SER A 63 -3.09 -14.69 -6.93
C SER A 63 -2.38 -13.56 -7.66
N THR A 64 -3.13 -12.50 -7.97
CA THR A 64 -2.61 -11.32 -8.68
C THR A 64 -2.52 -10.08 -7.80
N TYR A 65 -2.69 -10.24 -6.50
CA TYR A 65 -2.61 -9.14 -5.55
C TYR A 65 -1.34 -8.31 -5.73
N ASN A 66 -1.50 -7.03 -5.54
CA ASN A 66 -0.46 -6.03 -5.51
C ASN A 66 -0.93 -4.87 -4.62
N ILE A 67 0.00 -4.06 -4.14
CA ILE A 67 -0.34 -2.89 -3.33
C ILE A 67 -0.11 -1.64 -4.16
N ILE A 68 -1.15 -0.81 -4.23
CA ILE A 68 -1.16 0.47 -4.92
C ILE A 68 -1.35 1.62 -3.95
N VAL A 69 -1.00 2.83 -4.36
CA VAL A 69 -1.13 4.04 -3.56
C VAL A 69 -1.54 5.25 -4.39
N GLY A 70 -2.45 6.03 -3.85
CA GLY A 70 -2.71 7.41 -4.27
C GLY A 70 -2.43 8.38 -3.14
N ARG A 71 -2.20 9.66 -3.46
CA ARG A 71 -2.01 10.69 -2.44
C ARG A 71 -2.84 11.94 -2.69
N SER A 72 -3.14 12.65 -1.60
CA SER A 72 -3.93 13.89 -1.62
C SER A 72 -3.42 14.89 -0.60
N ARG A 73 -3.65 16.18 -0.82
CA ARG A 73 -3.46 17.23 0.19
C ARG A 73 -4.59 17.29 1.21
N LYS A 74 -5.71 16.66 0.92
CA LYS A 74 -6.89 16.60 1.81
C LYS A 74 -7.19 15.15 2.14
N VAL A 75 -7.54 14.85 3.37
CA VAL A 75 -7.94 13.50 3.80
C VAL A 75 -9.15 12.98 3.00
N THR A 76 -10.00 13.87 2.54
CA THR A 76 -11.18 13.54 1.72
C THR A 76 -10.88 13.31 0.25
N GLY A 77 -9.60 13.36 -0.17
CA GLY A 77 -9.19 13.19 -1.56
C GLY A 77 -9.29 14.48 -2.42
N PRO A 78 -9.25 14.38 -3.76
CA PRO A 78 -9.04 13.14 -4.51
C PRO A 78 -7.65 12.53 -4.28
N TYR A 79 -7.58 11.21 -4.26
CA TYR A 79 -6.32 10.48 -4.16
C TYR A 79 -5.78 10.18 -5.57
N LEU A 80 -4.72 10.88 -5.95
CA LEU A 80 -4.12 10.77 -7.28
C LEU A 80 -2.84 9.95 -7.24
N ASP A 81 -2.58 9.18 -8.27
CA ASP A 81 -1.32 8.52 -8.49
C ASP A 81 -0.24 9.47 -9.04
N ASN A 82 0.94 8.95 -9.34
CA ASN A 82 2.06 9.73 -9.88
C ASN A 82 1.85 10.24 -11.32
N MET A 83 0.82 9.74 -12.00
CA MET A 83 0.41 10.21 -13.33
C MET A 83 -0.78 11.18 -13.27
N GLY A 84 -1.28 11.48 -12.05
CA GLY A 84 -2.43 12.34 -11.82
C GLY A 84 -3.79 11.64 -12.00
N ARG A 85 -3.82 10.31 -12.11
CA ARG A 85 -5.07 9.56 -12.26
C ARG A 85 -5.68 9.28 -10.88
N ASP A 86 -6.96 9.55 -10.76
CA ASP A 86 -7.73 9.37 -9.52
C ASP A 86 -7.97 7.87 -9.22
N MET A 87 -7.82 7.48 -7.96
CA MET A 87 -8.15 6.14 -7.48
C MET A 87 -9.64 5.80 -7.64
N LEU A 88 -10.52 6.78 -7.69
CA LEU A 88 -11.94 6.59 -8.08
C LEU A 88 -12.12 6.25 -9.57
N LYS A 89 -11.06 6.35 -10.36
CA LYS A 89 -11.02 6.02 -11.80
C LYS A 89 -10.00 4.91 -12.10
N GLY A 90 -9.71 4.06 -11.12
CA GLY A 90 -8.74 2.99 -11.22
C GLY A 90 -7.29 3.47 -11.33
N GLY A 91 -6.97 4.67 -10.80
CA GLY A 91 -5.59 5.11 -10.59
C GLY A 91 -4.95 4.37 -9.43
N GLY A 92 -3.64 4.48 -9.33
CA GLY A 92 -2.85 3.91 -8.25
C GLY A 92 -1.42 3.62 -8.69
N LYS A 93 -0.46 4.20 -7.96
CA LYS A 93 0.96 3.91 -8.17
C LYS A 93 1.33 2.62 -7.46
N MET A 94 2.05 1.74 -8.14
CA MET A 94 2.54 0.49 -7.55
C MET A 94 3.51 0.74 -6.40
N VAL A 95 3.27 0.06 -5.27
CA VAL A 95 4.16 0.00 -4.11
C VAL A 95 4.92 -1.32 -4.10
N ILE A 96 4.21 -2.42 -4.32
CA ILE A 96 4.77 -3.77 -4.46
C ILE A 96 3.87 -4.62 -5.36
N ALA A 97 4.47 -5.42 -6.21
CA ALA A 97 3.81 -6.42 -7.04
C ALA A 97 4.54 -7.77 -6.93
N ALA A 98 4.02 -8.77 -7.59
CA ALA A 98 4.66 -10.06 -7.72
C ALA A 98 6.07 -9.92 -8.34
N GLY A 99 7.03 -10.65 -7.79
CA GLY A 99 8.40 -10.69 -8.29
C GLY A 99 9.22 -11.80 -7.63
N GLY A 100 10.03 -12.49 -8.41
CA GLY A 100 10.77 -13.64 -7.95
C GLY A 100 9.85 -14.73 -7.37
N ARG A 101 10.06 -15.11 -6.13
CA ARG A 101 9.21 -16.08 -5.41
C ARG A 101 8.18 -15.43 -4.48
N VAL A 102 7.95 -14.13 -4.61
CA VAL A 102 6.87 -13.40 -3.93
C VAL A 102 5.73 -13.25 -4.92
N ASN A 103 4.58 -13.84 -4.63
CA ASN A 103 3.41 -13.73 -5.48
C ASN A 103 2.21 -13.18 -4.71
N GLY A 104 1.39 -12.38 -5.37
CA GLY A 104 0.17 -11.82 -4.79
C GLY A 104 0.37 -11.04 -3.48
N PRO A 105 1.34 -10.10 -3.36
CA PRO A 105 1.52 -9.34 -2.12
C PRO A 105 0.33 -8.40 -1.89
N GLY A 106 -0.27 -8.47 -0.70
CA GLY A 106 -1.43 -7.67 -0.35
C GLY A 106 -1.51 -7.31 1.12
N HIS A 107 -2.53 -6.53 1.48
CA HIS A 107 -2.84 -6.10 2.82
C HIS A 107 -1.67 -5.36 3.48
N PHE A 108 -1.42 -4.14 3.01
CA PHE A 108 -0.39 -3.27 3.56
C PHE A 108 -0.60 -3.05 5.06
N GLY A 109 0.48 -3.11 5.81
CA GLY A 109 0.52 -2.64 7.20
C GLY A 109 1.84 -1.90 7.42
N ARG A 110 1.81 -0.80 8.15
CA ARG A 110 3.01 -0.07 8.53
C ARG A 110 3.55 -0.61 9.84
N VAL A 111 4.84 -0.88 9.89
CA VAL A 111 5.54 -1.32 11.09
C VAL A 111 6.61 -0.28 11.43
N VAL A 112 6.46 0.37 12.57
CA VAL A 112 7.44 1.32 13.10
C VAL A 112 8.12 0.67 14.29
N LEU A 113 9.38 0.31 14.11
CA LEU A 113 10.25 -0.14 15.19
C LEU A 113 11.02 1.06 15.73
N GLY A 114 11.35 1.05 17.02
CA GLY A 114 12.07 2.14 17.68
C GLY A 114 13.51 2.39 17.19
N ASP A 115 13.96 1.64 16.20
CA ASP A 115 15.27 1.75 15.55
C ASP A 115 15.35 2.83 14.45
N GLY A 116 14.22 3.51 14.17
CA GLY A 116 14.13 4.53 13.14
C GLY A 116 13.99 3.98 11.71
N VAL A 117 13.96 2.67 11.53
CA VAL A 117 13.76 2.03 10.24
C VAL A 117 12.26 1.83 10.00
N GLU A 118 11.74 2.44 8.94
CA GLU A 118 10.36 2.19 8.53
C GLU A 118 10.27 0.84 7.81
N LYS A 119 9.27 0.06 8.20
CA LYS A 119 8.97 -1.24 7.59
C LYS A 119 7.50 -1.31 7.20
N MET A 120 7.20 -2.14 6.24
CA MET A 120 5.85 -2.54 5.90
C MET A 120 5.68 -4.04 6.08
N SER A 121 4.49 -4.45 6.40
CA SER A 121 4.05 -5.85 6.32
C SER A 121 3.09 -6.05 5.15
N CYS A 122 3.10 -7.23 4.60
CA CYS A 122 2.09 -7.72 3.68
C CYS A 122 1.99 -9.24 3.80
N HIS A 123 0.90 -9.83 3.39
CA HIS A 123 0.94 -11.26 3.08
C HIS A 123 1.38 -11.46 1.63
N TYR A 124 1.88 -12.62 1.31
CA TYR A 124 2.13 -13.06 -0.07
C TYR A 124 2.08 -14.58 -0.14
N GLU A 125 1.90 -15.11 -1.34
CA GLU A 125 1.92 -16.54 -1.57
C GLU A 125 3.36 -17.04 -1.73
N ALA A 126 3.78 -17.90 -0.82
CA ALA A 126 5.00 -18.67 -0.90
C ALA A 126 4.71 -20.10 -1.38
N ASP A 127 5.71 -20.97 -1.41
CA ASP A 127 5.56 -22.38 -1.80
C ASP A 127 4.83 -22.57 -3.13
N LEU A 128 5.19 -21.77 -4.13
CA LEU A 128 4.50 -21.70 -5.42
C LEU A 128 4.48 -23.07 -6.16
N ASP A 129 5.45 -23.92 -5.87
CA ASP A 129 5.52 -25.28 -6.40
C ASP A 129 4.50 -26.24 -5.73
N GLN A 130 3.83 -25.77 -4.66
CA GLN A 130 2.79 -26.48 -3.90
C GLN A 130 1.46 -25.70 -3.93
N SER A 131 1.16 -25.06 -5.04
CA SER A 131 -0.06 -24.24 -5.27
C SER A 131 -0.14 -22.94 -4.47
N GLY A 132 0.93 -22.54 -3.80
CA GLY A 132 0.99 -21.33 -2.98
C GLY A 132 0.54 -21.55 -1.53
N ARG A 133 1.08 -20.72 -0.67
CA ARG A 133 0.73 -20.66 0.76
C ARG A 133 0.92 -19.25 1.26
N SER A 134 -0.11 -18.66 1.83
CA SER A 134 -0.04 -17.30 2.39
C SER A 134 0.90 -17.25 3.60
N VAL A 135 1.84 -16.34 3.55
CA VAL A 135 2.82 -16.08 4.63
C VAL A 135 2.94 -14.57 4.87
N LEU A 136 3.41 -14.21 6.06
CA LEU A 136 3.74 -12.84 6.40
C LEU A 136 5.07 -12.43 5.78
N GLY A 137 5.06 -11.32 5.05
CA GLY A 137 6.25 -10.62 4.60
C GLY A 137 6.46 -9.33 5.38
N ILE A 138 7.69 -9.08 5.81
CA ILE A 138 8.10 -7.78 6.38
C ILE A 138 9.24 -7.25 5.52
N ARG A 139 9.12 -6.03 5.02
CA ARG A 139 10.07 -5.40 4.10
C ARG A 139 10.39 -3.98 4.52
N PRO A 140 11.54 -3.44 4.16
CA PRO A 140 11.80 -2.01 4.30
C PRO A 140 10.75 -1.20 3.55
N LEU A 141 10.22 -0.15 4.18
CA LEU A 141 9.39 0.86 3.53
C LEU A 141 10.28 2.04 3.17
N LEU A 142 10.53 2.21 1.90
CA LEU A 142 11.37 3.27 1.37
C LEU A 142 10.49 4.38 0.77
N TRP A 143 11.07 5.58 0.66
CA TRP A 143 10.38 6.73 0.08
C TRP A 143 11.21 7.30 -1.06
N LYS A 144 10.67 7.25 -2.27
CA LYS A 144 11.31 7.77 -3.48
C LYS A 144 10.44 8.86 -4.10
N ASN A 145 11.00 10.08 -4.21
CA ASN A 145 10.28 11.25 -4.74
C ASN A 145 8.92 11.51 -4.04
N GLY A 146 8.87 11.26 -2.72
CA GLY A 146 7.65 11.40 -1.93
C GLY A 146 6.59 10.31 -2.18
N TRP A 147 7.00 9.13 -2.63
CA TRP A 147 6.15 7.96 -2.81
C TRP A 147 6.69 6.75 -2.04
N PRO A 148 5.83 5.97 -1.40
CA PRO A 148 6.25 4.74 -0.74
C PRO A 148 6.62 3.67 -1.77
N VAL A 149 7.66 2.91 -1.46
CA VAL A 149 8.14 1.78 -2.25
C VAL A 149 8.57 0.67 -1.30
N ALA A 150 8.18 -0.56 -1.59
CA ALA A 150 8.69 -1.71 -0.85
C ALA A 150 10.15 -1.98 -1.25
N GLY A 151 11.04 -1.95 -0.27
CA GLY A 151 12.41 -2.38 -0.45
C GLY A 151 12.55 -3.90 -0.37
N ASP A 152 13.70 -4.41 -0.78
CA ASP A 152 14.08 -5.80 -0.55
C ASP A 152 14.85 -5.95 0.77
N ASN A 153 14.68 -7.09 1.42
CA ASN A 153 15.52 -7.44 2.55
C ASN A 153 16.92 -7.77 2.06
N PHE A 154 17.92 -7.24 2.75
CA PHE A 154 19.31 -7.57 2.45
C PHE A 154 19.56 -9.06 2.70
N LYS A 155 20.31 -9.67 1.80
CA LYS A 155 20.86 -11.02 1.91
C LYS A 155 22.38 -10.92 1.92
N GLU A 156 23.07 -11.96 2.34
CA GLU A 156 24.52 -12.04 2.15
C GLU A 156 24.86 -11.96 0.66
N GLY A 157 25.86 -11.17 0.32
CA GLY A 157 26.28 -10.97 -1.07
C GLY A 157 27.03 -9.66 -1.29
N THR A 158 27.38 -9.43 -2.51
CA THR A 158 27.95 -8.14 -2.98
C THR A 158 26.79 -7.24 -3.43
N TYR A 159 26.79 -6.02 -2.97
CA TYR A 159 25.79 -5.02 -3.31
C TYR A 159 26.46 -3.84 -4.00
N GLU A 160 25.75 -3.25 -4.96
CA GLU A 160 26.11 -2.02 -5.62
C GLU A 160 25.27 -0.88 -5.03
N ILE A 161 25.94 0.22 -4.72
CA ILE A 161 25.27 1.44 -4.24
C ILE A 161 25.16 2.40 -5.42
N GLU A 162 23.95 2.64 -5.88
CA GLU A 162 23.66 3.53 -7.00
C GLU A 162 23.20 4.91 -6.51
N SER A 163 23.72 5.97 -7.14
CA SER A 163 23.27 7.34 -6.86
C SER A 163 21.87 7.58 -7.44
N GLU A 164 20.92 7.87 -6.58
CA GLU A 164 19.51 8.16 -6.95
C GLU A 164 19.38 9.35 -7.94
N ARG A 165 20.32 10.30 -7.90
CA ARG A 165 20.26 11.51 -8.72
C ARG A 165 20.86 11.36 -10.11
N ARG A 166 21.80 10.46 -10.31
CA ARG A 166 22.65 10.42 -11.52
C ARG A 166 22.76 9.04 -12.15
N GLY A 167 22.23 7.99 -11.53
CA GLY A 167 22.36 6.62 -12.03
C GLY A 167 23.81 6.11 -12.07
N TYR A 168 24.71 6.67 -11.28
CA TYR A 168 26.07 6.20 -11.18
C TYR A 168 26.22 5.26 -9.97
N ALA A 169 26.82 4.11 -10.21
CA ALA A 169 27.29 3.22 -9.15
C ALA A 169 28.49 3.86 -8.40
N LEU A 170 28.58 3.57 -7.12
CA LEU A 170 29.73 3.92 -6.26
C LEU A 170 30.57 2.69 -6.03
#